data_918e13e3154c590d55111bb7f1844be2
#
_entry.id   918e13e3154c590d55111bb7f1844be2
#
_cell.length_a   1.000
_cell.length_b   1.000
_cell.length_c   1.000
_cell.angle_alpha   90.00
_cell.angle_beta   90.00
_cell.angle_gamma   90.00
#
_symmetry.space_group_name_H-M   'P 1'
#
loop_
_entity.id
_entity.type
_entity.pdbx_description
1 polymer ?
#
loop_
_entity_poly.entity_id
_entity_poly.type
_entity_poly.pdbx_seq_one_letter_code
_entity_poly.pdbx_strand_id
1 'polypeptide(L)'
;PAIELHEGNAFTYVLVMSLLIRTGTTLFEMPSTALLPDLEKDYDRRNQWLSLRYFFGWYGGNGIHIVNMMFWAGAYGFAVQRGYTIYATAGALLIFLSIVVSSFGTQREASALPRPADTFKLGDIASEVRQMFESLKNPNFKALFLYGLTVGIAAGLGMALYLYNTTYFFGFSGAQIAVTGLWVLVAPVCAIFAAPFFGARFGKKRAAIYAILLNI
;
A
#
# COMPACT_ATOMS: atom_id res chain seq x y z
N PRO A 1 -7.15 -20.68 -6.55
CA PRO A 1 -8.39 -21.17 -5.99
C PRO A 1 -8.55 -22.63 -6.40
N ALA A 2 -9.13 -23.46 -5.50
CA ALA A 2 -9.41 -24.86 -5.77
C ALA A 2 -10.67 -25.03 -6.66
N ILE A 3 -11.17 -23.94 -7.24
CA ILE A 3 -12.39 -23.92 -8.04
C ILE A 3 -11.98 -23.81 -9.50
N GLU A 4 -12.29 -24.83 -10.29
CA GLU A 4 -12.18 -24.76 -11.75
C GLU A 4 -13.27 -23.83 -12.28
N LEU A 5 -12.87 -22.66 -12.70
CA LEU A 5 -13.76 -21.64 -13.24
C LEU A 5 -13.81 -21.78 -14.76
N HIS A 6 -15.02 -21.82 -15.32
CA HIS A 6 -15.23 -21.67 -16.76
C HIS A 6 -14.68 -20.32 -17.21
N GLU A 7 -14.02 -20.25 -18.36
CA GLU A 7 -13.31 -19.02 -18.82
C GLU A 7 -14.19 -17.75 -18.76
N GLY A 8 -15.49 -17.87 -19.07
CA GLY A 8 -16.42 -16.74 -19.00
C GLY A 8 -16.68 -16.20 -17.58
N ASN A 9 -16.51 -17.04 -16.54
CA ASN A 9 -16.75 -16.63 -15.16
C ASN A 9 -15.47 -16.23 -14.43
N ALA A 10 -14.29 -16.52 -14.99
CA ALA A 10 -13.01 -16.22 -14.37
C ALA A 10 -12.80 -14.72 -14.19
N PHE A 11 -13.14 -13.90 -15.18
CA PHE A 11 -13.05 -12.45 -15.11
C PHE A 11 -13.93 -11.87 -13.99
N THR A 12 -15.20 -12.27 -13.96
CA THR A 12 -16.16 -11.82 -12.94
C THR A 12 -15.72 -12.22 -11.54
N TYR A 13 -15.22 -13.45 -11.38
CA TYR A 13 -14.67 -13.93 -10.11
C TYR A 13 -13.49 -13.07 -9.65
N VAL A 14 -12.50 -12.85 -10.51
CA VAL A 14 -11.31 -12.04 -10.18
C VAL A 14 -11.71 -10.61 -9.85
N LEU A 15 -12.65 -10.02 -10.60
CA LEU A 15 -13.16 -8.67 -10.36
C LEU A 15 -13.81 -8.57 -8.96
N VAL A 16 -14.76 -9.46 -8.67
CA VAL A 16 -15.48 -9.46 -7.39
C VAL A 16 -14.53 -9.69 -6.22
N MET A 17 -13.63 -10.67 -6.32
CA MET A 17 -12.65 -10.95 -5.27
C MET A 17 -11.69 -9.78 -5.06
N SER A 18 -11.22 -9.14 -6.12
CA SER A 18 -10.36 -7.95 -6.03
C SER A 18 -11.06 -6.78 -5.35
N LEU A 19 -12.34 -6.54 -5.68
CA LEU A 19 -13.15 -5.51 -5.02
C LEU A 19 -13.36 -5.83 -3.53
N LEU A 20 -13.67 -7.07 -3.17
CA LEU A 20 -13.85 -7.49 -1.78
C LEU A 20 -12.57 -7.33 -0.96
N ILE A 21 -11.44 -7.80 -1.50
CA ILE A 21 -10.13 -7.66 -0.84
C ILE A 21 -9.79 -6.18 -0.67
N ARG A 22 -9.98 -5.37 -1.71
CA ARG A 22 -9.69 -3.93 -1.65
C ARG A 22 -10.57 -3.21 -0.65
N THR A 23 -11.86 -3.52 -0.62
CA THR A 23 -12.80 -2.97 0.37
C THR A 23 -12.40 -3.37 1.79
N GLY A 24 -12.11 -4.67 2.02
CA GLY A 24 -11.68 -5.16 3.33
C GLY A 24 -10.39 -4.50 3.83
N THR A 25 -9.39 -4.36 2.97
CA THR A 25 -8.14 -3.66 3.33
C THR A 25 -8.38 -2.18 3.63
N THR A 26 -9.21 -1.50 2.85
CA THR A 26 -9.54 -0.09 3.07
C THR A 26 -10.30 0.13 4.39
N LEU A 27 -11.22 -0.77 4.73
CA LEU A 27 -11.97 -0.72 6.01
C LEU A 27 -11.06 -0.82 7.23
N PHE A 28 -9.92 -1.48 7.14
CA PHE A 28 -8.91 -1.50 8.19
C PHE A 28 -7.94 -0.32 8.10
N GLU A 29 -7.44 -0.03 6.91
CA GLU A 29 -6.37 0.95 6.68
C GLU A 29 -6.81 2.37 7.03
N MET A 30 -8.02 2.77 6.64
CA MET A 30 -8.53 4.13 6.87
C MET A 30 -8.69 4.45 8.36
N PRO A 31 -9.43 3.67 9.18
CA PRO A 31 -9.52 3.92 10.61
C PRO A 31 -8.18 3.83 11.33
N SER A 32 -7.35 2.86 10.97
CA SER A 32 -6.02 2.69 11.54
C SER A 32 -5.10 3.87 11.26
N THR A 33 -5.23 4.52 10.10
CA THR A 33 -4.46 5.72 9.76
C THR A 33 -5.02 6.97 10.44
N ALA A 34 -6.34 7.08 10.51
CA ALA A 34 -7.02 8.19 11.18
C ALA A 34 -6.79 8.21 12.70
N LEU A 35 -6.61 7.05 13.31
CA LEU A 35 -6.36 6.92 14.76
C LEU A 35 -5.02 7.55 15.19
N LEU A 36 -4.03 7.55 14.32
CA LEU A 36 -2.68 7.98 14.69
C LEU A 36 -2.57 9.46 15.13
N PRO A 37 -3.22 10.44 14.46
CA PRO A 37 -3.26 11.83 14.95
C PRO A 37 -3.95 12.01 16.30
N ASP A 38 -4.86 11.12 16.66
CA ASP A 38 -5.56 11.16 17.93
C ASP A 38 -4.69 10.58 19.06
N LEU A 39 -3.88 9.57 18.75
CA LEU A 39 -2.97 8.93 19.70
C LEU A 39 -1.70 9.76 19.95
N GLU A 40 -1.18 10.44 18.94
CA GLU A 40 0.06 11.24 19.05
C GLU A 40 -0.15 12.65 18.54
N LYS A 41 -0.15 13.61 19.46
CA LYS A 41 -0.37 15.03 19.15
C LYS A 41 0.91 15.76 18.73
N ASP A 42 2.08 15.24 19.12
CA ASP A 42 3.35 15.79 18.71
C ASP A 42 3.59 15.52 17.22
N TYR A 43 3.87 16.59 16.47
CA TYR A 43 4.03 16.53 15.01
C TYR A 43 5.21 15.65 14.59
N ASP A 44 6.34 15.75 15.29
CA ASP A 44 7.57 15.04 14.91
C ASP A 44 7.47 13.55 15.25
N ARG A 45 6.91 13.22 16.40
CA ARG A 45 6.63 11.83 16.79
C ARG A 45 5.61 11.18 15.87
N ARG A 46 4.55 11.90 15.52
CA ARG A 46 3.55 11.40 14.55
C ARG A 46 4.18 11.09 13.19
N ASN A 47 5.09 11.93 12.69
CA ASN A 47 5.81 11.67 11.47
C ASN A 47 6.73 10.45 11.57
N GLN A 48 7.38 10.23 12.72
CA GLN A 48 8.17 9.02 12.97
C GLN A 48 7.30 7.76 12.93
N TRP A 49 6.14 7.75 13.59
CA TRP A 49 5.20 6.63 13.57
C TRP A 49 4.66 6.34 12.15
N LEU A 50 4.32 7.39 11.40
CA LEU A 50 3.91 7.23 10.00
C LEU A 50 5.03 6.64 9.15
N SER A 51 6.25 7.10 9.33
CA SER A 51 7.42 6.59 8.61
C SER A 51 7.67 5.11 8.92
N LEU A 52 7.58 4.70 10.19
CA LEU A 52 7.67 3.30 10.59
C LEU A 52 6.55 2.45 9.97
N ARG A 53 5.33 2.95 9.99
CA ARG A 53 4.19 2.27 9.35
C ARG A 53 4.43 2.04 7.86
N TYR A 54 4.86 3.07 7.13
CA TYR A 54 5.21 2.95 5.72
C TYR A 54 6.38 2.00 5.48
N PHE A 55 7.40 2.06 6.33
CA PHE A 55 8.53 1.17 6.26
C PHE A 55 8.11 -0.30 6.37
N PHE A 56 7.40 -0.67 7.44
CA PHE A 56 6.94 -2.05 7.63
C PHE A 56 5.93 -2.49 6.56
N GLY A 57 5.03 -1.61 6.13
CA GLY A 57 4.10 -1.89 5.04
C GLY A 57 4.81 -2.17 3.73
N TRP A 58 5.81 -1.36 3.39
CA TRP A 58 6.63 -1.54 2.18
C TRP A 58 7.44 -2.84 2.23
N TYR A 59 8.15 -3.08 3.33
CA TYR A 59 8.97 -4.29 3.47
C TYR A 59 8.13 -5.56 3.59
N GLY A 60 7.02 -5.52 4.30
CA GLY A 60 6.10 -6.66 4.41
C GLY A 60 5.52 -7.05 3.05
N GLY A 61 4.97 -6.08 2.32
CA GLY A 61 4.38 -6.31 1.00
C GLY A 61 5.38 -6.76 -0.06
N ASN A 62 6.48 -6.01 -0.22
CA ASN A 62 7.49 -6.35 -1.22
C ASN A 62 8.32 -7.56 -0.81
N GLY A 63 8.59 -7.74 0.48
CA GLY A 63 9.35 -8.90 0.98
C GLY A 63 8.65 -10.22 0.67
N ILE A 64 7.36 -10.33 0.98
CA ILE A 64 6.62 -11.56 0.66
C ILE A 64 6.47 -11.77 -0.85
N HIS A 65 6.39 -10.70 -1.64
CA HIS A 65 6.39 -10.79 -3.10
C HIS A 65 7.71 -11.35 -3.64
N ILE A 66 8.85 -10.89 -3.13
CA ILE A 66 10.17 -11.40 -3.50
C ILE A 66 10.32 -12.87 -3.10
N VAL A 67 9.89 -13.24 -1.88
CA VAL A 67 9.86 -14.63 -1.43
C VAL A 67 9.04 -15.50 -2.39
N ASN A 68 7.87 -15.00 -2.84
CA ASN A 68 7.07 -15.69 -3.84
C ASN A 68 7.84 -15.91 -5.16
N MET A 69 8.51 -14.89 -5.66
CA MET A 69 9.26 -14.98 -6.92
C MET A 69 10.46 -15.91 -6.83
N MET A 70 11.16 -15.94 -5.69
CA MET A 70 12.34 -16.77 -5.51
C MET A 70 12.01 -18.23 -5.19
N PHE A 71 11.06 -18.48 -4.28
CA PHE A 71 10.91 -19.79 -3.66
C PHE A 71 9.60 -20.50 -4.06
N TRP A 72 8.56 -19.75 -4.46
CA TRP A 72 7.26 -20.35 -4.77
C TRP A 72 6.95 -20.29 -6.25
N ALA A 73 6.51 -19.15 -6.77
CA ALA A 73 6.17 -19.04 -8.18
C ALA A 73 7.40 -19.23 -9.09
N GLY A 74 8.57 -18.73 -8.71
CA GLY A 74 9.81 -18.91 -9.46
C GLY A 74 10.29 -20.36 -9.49
N ALA A 75 10.16 -21.10 -8.38
CA ALA A 75 10.59 -22.50 -8.29
C ALA A 75 9.63 -23.47 -9.00
N TYR A 76 8.31 -23.24 -8.89
CA TYR A 76 7.29 -24.09 -9.54
C TYR A 76 7.03 -23.68 -11.00
N GLY A 77 7.47 -22.49 -11.42
CA GLY A 77 7.12 -21.88 -12.70
C GLY A 77 5.90 -20.96 -12.61
N PHE A 78 5.95 -19.85 -13.34
CA PHE A 78 4.93 -18.79 -13.28
C PHE A 78 3.55 -19.23 -13.80
N ALA A 79 3.46 -20.32 -14.57
CA ALA A 79 2.21 -20.87 -15.04
C ALA A 79 1.57 -21.88 -14.05
N VAL A 80 2.28 -22.26 -12.98
CA VAL A 80 1.82 -23.29 -12.04
C VAL A 80 1.06 -22.65 -10.88
N GLN A 81 -0.18 -23.03 -10.72
CA GLN A 81 -1.10 -22.52 -9.69
C GLN A 81 -0.59 -22.73 -8.26
N ARG A 82 0.14 -23.82 -7.99
CA ARG A 82 0.57 -24.20 -6.64
C ARG A 82 1.40 -23.12 -5.93
N GLY A 83 2.35 -22.49 -6.65
CA GLY A 83 3.15 -21.42 -6.11
C GLY A 83 2.31 -20.23 -5.64
N TYR A 84 1.34 -19.83 -6.46
CA TYR A 84 0.43 -18.72 -6.13
C TYR A 84 -0.52 -19.05 -4.97
N THR A 85 -0.93 -20.32 -4.83
CA THR A 85 -1.77 -20.75 -3.70
C THR A 85 -1.00 -20.64 -2.37
N ILE A 86 0.27 -21.07 -2.34
CA ILE A 86 1.12 -20.95 -1.16
C ILE A 86 1.32 -19.47 -0.81
N TYR A 87 1.65 -18.64 -1.81
CA TYR A 87 1.81 -17.20 -1.65
C TYR A 87 0.56 -16.53 -1.09
N ALA A 88 -0.60 -16.81 -1.67
CA ALA A 88 -1.87 -16.23 -1.23
C ALA A 88 -2.22 -16.64 0.21
N THR A 89 -2.01 -17.90 0.57
CA THR A 89 -2.26 -18.40 1.93
C THR A 89 -1.32 -17.78 2.95
N ALA A 90 -0.01 -17.74 2.65
CA ALA A 90 0.99 -17.13 3.52
C ALA A 90 0.72 -15.62 3.70
N GLY A 91 0.40 -14.92 2.59
CA GLY A 91 0.04 -13.50 2.63
C GLY A 91 -1.22 -13.23 3.44
N ALA A 92 -2.26 -14.03 3.27
CA ALA A 92 -3.50 -13.91 4.03
C ALA A 92 -3.29 -14.10 5.53
N LEU A 93 -2.51 -15.11 5.92
CA LEU A 93 -2.15 -15.35 7.32
C LEU A 93 -1.35 -14.19 7.92
N LEU A 94 -0.38 -13.67 7.17
CA LEU A 94 0.45 -12.55 7.62
C LEU A 94 -0.39 -11.28 7.79
N ILE A 95 -1.27 -10.98 6.86
CA ILE A 95 -2.21 -9.84 6.96
C ILE A 95 -3.14 -10.03 8.16
N PHE A 96 -3.74 -11.20 8.32
CA PHE A 96 -4.63 -11.49 9.44
C PHE A 96 -3.93 -11.30 10.79
N LEU A 97 -2.76 -11.88 10.97
CA LEU A 97 -1.97 -11.74 12.19
C LEU A 97 -1.59 -10.27 12.45
N SER A 98 -1.19 -9.54 11.42
CA SER A 98 -0.85 -8.12 11.55
C SER A 98 -2.04 -7.28 11.99
N ILE A 99 -3.23 -7.53 11.43
CA ILE A 99 -4.47 -6.84 11.83
C ILE A 99 -4.81 -7.16 13.28
N VAL A 100 -4.76 -8.43 13.67
CA VAL A 100 -5.06 -8.89 15.03
C VAL A 100 -4.10 -8.24 16.03
N VAL A 101 -2.79 -8.32 15.79
CA VAL A 101 -1.76 -7.74 16.68
C VAL A 101 -1.93 -6.22 16.77
N SER A 102 -2.15 -5.54 15.64
CA SER A 102 -2.38 -4.09 15.62
C SER A 102 -3.64 -3.70 16.39
N SER A 103 -4.75 -4.41 16.17
CA SER A 103 -6.03 -4.11 16.82
C SER A 103 -5.98 -4.32 18.33
N PHE A 104 -5.40 -5.43 18.78
CA PHE A 104 -5.24 -5.66 20.23
C PHE A 104 -4.20 -4.73 20.85
N GLY A 105 -3.11 -4.43 20.15
CA GLY A 105 -2.05 -3.55 20.62
C GLY A 105 -2.50 -2.10 20.83
N THR A 106 -3.44 -1.61 20.02
CA THR A 106 -3.95 -0.23 20.11
C THR A 106 -5.28 -0.11 20.85
N GLN A 107 -5.91 -1.22 21.22
CA GLN A 107 -7.26 -1.23 21.81
C GLN A 107 -7.37 -0.39 23.09
N ARG A 108 -6.38 -0.47 23.97
CA ARG A 108 -6.37 0.23 25.25
C ARG A 108 -6.33 1.75 25.05
N GLU A 109 -5.42 2.22 24.24
CA GLU A 109 -5.25 3.64 23.93
C GLU A 109 -6.44 4.18 23.14
N ALA A 110 -6.91 3.44 22.15
CA ALA A 110 -8.08 3.82 21.36
C ALA A 110 -9.37 3.90 22.21
N SER A 111 -9.55 3.00 23.18
CA SER A 111 -10.72 3.02 24.07
C SER A 111 -10.68 4.17 25.08
N ALA A 112 -9.53 4.77 25.34
CA ALA A 112 -9.36 5.93 26.21
C ALA A 112 -9.67 7.26 25.51
N LEU A 113 -9.78 7.26 24.19
CA LEU A 113 -10.12 8.46 23.43
C LEU A 113 -11.60 8.87 23.68
N PRO A 114 -11.90 10.18 23.68
CA PRO A 114 -13.27 10.66 23.77
C PRO A 114 -14.11 10.09 22.63
N ARG A 115 -15.24 9.51 22.96
CA ARG A 115 -16.19 9.05 21.93
C ARG A 115 -16.80 10.25 21.23
N PRO A 116 -17.00 10.20 19.89
CA PRO A 116 -17.74 11.24 19.20
C PRO A 116 -19.10 11.45 19.86
N ALA A 117 -19.47 12.70 20.06
CA ALA A 117 -20.76 13.05 20.68
C ALA A 117 -21.96 12.65 19.79
N ASP A 118 -21.74 12.63 18.49
CA ASP A 118 -22.77 12.30 17.51
C ASP A 118 -22.70 10.83 17.08
N THR A 119 -23.83 10.15 17.19
CA THR A 119 -24.01 8.82 16.61
C THR A 119 -24.13 8.96 15.10
N PHE A 120 -23.26 8.26 14.37
CA PHE A 120 -23.30 8.20 12.91
C PHE A 120 -24.70 7.76 12.43
N LYS A 121 -25.35 8.60 11.67
CA LYS A 121 -26.63 8.31 11.03
C LYS A 121 -26.39 8.09 9.53
N LEU A 122 -27.02 7.06 8.96
CA LEU A 122 -26.92 6.79 7.52
C LEU A 122 -27.32 8.00 6.64
N GLY A 123 -28.16 8.89 7.16
CA GLY A 123 -28.51 10.15 6.50
C GLY A 123 -27.35 11.15 6.38
N ASP A 124 -26.32 11.00 7.22
CA ASP A 124 -25.20 11.95 7.25
C ASP A 124 -24.17 11.65 6.15
N ILE A 125 -24.24 10.46 5.51
CA ILE A 125 -23.31 10.06 4.43
C ILE A 125 -23.30 11.09 3.31
N ALA A 126 -24.45 11.60 2.91
CA ALA A 126 -24.53 12.58 1.84
C ALA A 126 -23.86 13.91 2.22
N SER A 127 -23.99 14.32 3.50
CA SER A 127 -23.35 15.53 4.01
C SER A 127 -21.85 15.35 4.12
N GLU A 128 -21.37 14.18 4.57
CA GLU A 128 -19.95 13.84 4.63
C GLU A 128 -19.29 13.82 3.25
N VAL A 129 -19.94 13.15 2.27
CA VAL A 129 -19.48 13.15 0.89
C VAL A 129 -19.43 14.57 0.32
N ARG A 130 -20.43 15.40 0.62
CA ARG A 130 -20.42 16.81 0.20
C ARG A 130 -19.23 17.58 0.82
N GLN A 131 -18.94 17.40 2.10
CA GLN A 131 -17.79 18.02 2.79
C GLN A 131 -16.46 17.58 2.17
N MET A 132 -16.34 16.30 1.78
CA MET A 132 -15.15 15.81 1.06
C MET A 132 -14.96 16.57 -0.27
N PHE A 133 -16.03 16.76 -1.06
CA PHE A 133 -15.95 17.57 -2.27
C PHE A 133 -15.70 19.06 -2.01
N GLU A 134 -16.18 19.59 -0.91
CA GLU A 134 -15.88 20.97 -0.49
C GLU A 134 -14.40 21.17 -0.18
N SER A 135 -13.70 20.16 0.34
CA SER A 135 -12.25 20.20 0.55
C SER A 135 -11.46 20.43 -0.75
N LEU A 136 -11.99 19.97 -1.90
CA LEU A 136 -11.39 20.23 -3.23
C LEU A 136 -11.47 21.69 -3.68
N LYS A 137 -12.22 22.55 -3.00
CA LYS A 137 -12.22 23.99 -3.25
C LYS A 137 -10.92 24.65 -2.81
N ASN A 138 -10.21 24.05 -1.83
CA ASN A 138 -8.89 24.54 -1.42
C ASN A 138 -7.85 24.22 -2.52
N PRO A 139 -7.19 25.24 -3.10
CA PRO A 139 -6.25 25.04 -4.21
C PRO A 139 -5.05 24.17 -3.83
N ASN A 140 -4.56 24.27 -2.59
CA ASN A 140 -3.46 23.44 -2.11
C ASN A 140 -3.86 21.98 -1.96
N PHE A 141 -5.05 21.72 -1.43
CA PHE A 141 -5.59 20.37 -1.31
C PHE A 141 -5.85 19.76 -2.70
N LYS A 142 -6.43 20.53 -3.63
CA LYS A 142 -6.65 20.10 -5.00
C LYS A 142 -5.36 19.72 -5.71
N ALA A 143 -4.29 20.51 -5.55
CA ALA A 143 -2.97 20.21 -6.12
C ALA A 143 -2.40 18.90 -5.55
N LEU A 144 -2.48 18.69 -4.24
CA LEU A 144 -2.05 17.45 -3.60
C LEU A 144 -2.88 16.24 -4.03
N PHE A 145 -4.18 16.43 -4.16
CA PHE A 145 -5.09 15.37 -4.64
C PHE A 145 -4.78 14.94 -6.07
N LEU A 146 -4.61 15.91 -6.99
CA LEU A 146 -4.25 15.63 -8.38
C LEU A 146 -2.88 14.97 -8.50
N TYR A 147 -1.91 15.42 -7.71
CA TYR A 147 -0.60 14.77 -7.62
C TYR A 147 -0.73 13.31 -7.16
N GLY A 148 -1.43 13.06 -6.06
CA GLY A 148 -1.65 11.71 -5.54
C GLY A 148 -2.38 10.80 -6.53
N LEU A 149 -3.39 11.32 -7.23
CA LEU A 149 -4.12 10.60 -8.25
C LEU A 149 -3.21 10.21 -9.42
N THR A 150 -2.44 11.15 -9.95
CA THR A 150 -1.53 10.91 -11.09
C THR A 150 -0.44 9.90 -10.74
N VAL A 151 0.20 10.06 -9.57
CA VAL A 151 1.21 9.13 -9.08
C VAL A 151 0.61 7.74 -8.83
N GLY A 152 -0.59 7.69 -8.26
CA GLY A 152 -1.30 6.43 -8.02
C GLY A 152 -1.61 5.67 -9.32
N ILE A 153 -2.07 6.37 -10.36
CA ILE A 153 -2.31 5.77 -11.68
C ILE A 153 -0.99 5.27 -12.28
N ALA A 154 0.05 6.09 -12.27
CA ALA A 154 1.36 5.70 -12.82
C ALA A 154 1.96 4.49 -12.10
N ALA A 155 1.92 4.48 -10.77
CA ALA A 155 2.39 3.36 -9.96
C ALA A 155 1.56 2.08 -10.20
N GLY A 156 0.23 2.21 -10.29
CA GLY A 156 -0.67 1.09 -10.57
C GLY A 156 -0.40 0.46 -11.94
N LEU A 157 -0.25 1.26 -12.98
CA LEU A 157 0.11 0.80 -14.32
C LEU A 157 1.50 0.14 -14.33
N GLY A 158 2.49 0.77 -13.69
CA GLY A 158 3.83 0.21 -13.56
C GLY A 158 3.83 -1.16 -12.89
N MET A 159 3.11 -1.32 -11.79
CA MET A 159 2.99 -2.60 -11.09
C MET A 159 2.25 -3.66 -11.90
N ALA A 160 1.14 -3.30 -12.55
CA ALA A 160 0.36 -4.23 -13.37
C ALA A 160 1.15 -4.75 -14.57
N LEU A 161 1.93 -3.89 -15.21
CA LEU A 161 2.71 -4.22 -16.39
C LEU A 161 4.10 -4.79 -16.09
N TYR A 162 4.59 -4.67 -14.86
CA TYR A 162 5.97 -5.04 -14.49
C TYR A 162 6.30 -6.48 -14.87
N LEU A 163 5.50 -7.45 -14.40
CA LEU A 163 5.75 -8.86 -14.67
C LEU A 163 5.63 -9.18 -16.17
N TYR A 164 4.66 -8.56 -16.84
CA TYR A 164 4.47 -8.74 -18.27
C TYR A 164 5.68 -8.22 -19.07
N ASN A 165 6.12 -7.00 -18.79
CA ASN A 165 7.26 -6.39 -19.46
C ASN A 165 8.56 -7.17 -19.20
N THR A 166 8.81 -7.55 -17.94
CA THR A 166 10.04 -8.29 -17.60
C THR A 166 10.08 -9.67 -18.22
N THR A 167 8.94 -10.36 -18.30
CA THR A 167 8.87 -11.71 -18.83
C THR A 167 8.83 -11.74 -20.36
N TYR A 168 7.97 -10.93 -20.98
CA TYR A 168 7.72 -11.03 -22.43
C TYR A 168 8.53 -10.05 -23.27
N PHE A 169 8.83 -8.85 -22.76
CA PHE A 169 9.61 -7.86 -23.51
C PHE A 169 11.11 -8.02 -23.28
N PHE A 170 11.53 -8.12 -22.01
CA PHE A 170 12.95 -8.28 -21.68
C PHE A 170 13.40 -9.75 -21.65
N GLY A 171 12.50 -10.73 -21.62
CA GLY A 171 12.82 -12.15 -21.58
C GLY A 171 13.54 -12.59 -20.30
N PHE A 172 13.32 -11.91 -19.17
CA PHE A 172 14.01 -12.22 -17.93
C PHE A 172 13.52 -13.55 -17.34
N SER A 173 14.48 -14.32 -16.86
CA SER A 173 14.19 -15.51 -16.07
C SER A 173 13.63 -15.12 -14.69
N GLY A 174 12.95 -16.07 -14.01
CA GLY A 174 12.44 -15.83 -12.65
C GLY A 174 13.50 -15.37 -11.65
N ALA A 175 14.72 -15.92 -11.76
CA ALA A 175 15.85 -15.50 -10.93
C ALA A 175 16.27 -14.05 -11.20
N GLN A 176 16.29 -13.63 -12.46
CA GLN A 176 16.62 -12.24 -12.83
C GLN A 176 15.54 -11.27 -12.35
N ILE A 177 14.25 -11.64 -12.45
CA ILE A 177 13.13 -10.85 -11.92
C ILE A 177 13.24 -10.73 -10.40
N ALA A 178 13.61 -11.80 -9.68
CA ALA A 178 13.83 -11.75 -8.24
C ALA A 178 15.00 -10.82 -7.87
N VAL A 179 16.11 -10.87 -8.60
CA VAL A 179 17.25 -9.98 -8.37
C VAL A 179 16.90 -8.52 -8.60
N THR A 180 16.16 -8.20 -9.67
CA THR A 180 15.66 -6.82 -9.87
C THR A 180 14.70 -6.39 -8.74
N GLY A 181 13.91 -7.33 -8.19
CA GLY A 181 13.06 -7.08 -7.02
C GLY A 181 13.84 -6.74 -5.74
N LEU A 182 15.08 -7.24 -5.57
CA LEU A 182 15.89 -6.92 -4.38
C LEU A 182 16.21 -5.42 -4.28
N TRP A 183 16.37 -4.72 -5.38
CA TRP A 183 16.59 -3.26 -5.38
C TRP A 183 15.43 -2.49 -4.77
N VAL A 184 14.21 -3.02 -4.88
CA VAL A 184 13.00 -2.44 -4.25
C VAL A 184 13.11 -2.46 -2.72
N LEU A 185 13.88 -3.38 -2.13
CA LEU A 185 14.14 -3.41 -0.69
C LEU A 185 15.29 -2.50 -0.29
N VAL A 186 16.31 -2.34 -1.13
CA VAL A 186 17.49 -1.52 -0.82
C VAL A 186 17.19 -0.03 -0.92
N ALA A 187 16.42 0.39 -1.91
CA ALA A 187 16.14 1.80 -2.18
C ALA A 187 15.53 2.57 -0.99
N PRO A 188 14.53 2.05 -0.23
CA PRO A 188 14.00 2.74 0.93
C PRO A 188 15.01 2.90 2.08
N VAL A 189 15.92 1.93 2.27
CA VAL A 189 17.00 2.05 3.26
C VAL A 189 17.90 3.23 2.90
N CYS A 190 18.33 3.30 1.65
CA CYS A 190 19.12 4.44 1.17
C CYS A 190 18.37 5.76 1.32
N ALA A 191 17.06 5.76 1.06
CA ALA A 191 16.21 6.95 1.16
C ALA A 191 16.11 7.48 2.61
N ILE A 192 16.07 6.60 3.62
CA ILE A 192 16.04 7.01 5.04
C ILE A 192 17.24 7.89 5.41
N PHE A 193 18.42 7.57 4.89
CA PHE A 193 19.64 8.35 5.13
C PHE A 193 19.75 9.56 4.19
N ALA A 194 19.35 9.41 2.94
CA ALA A 194 19.46 10.46 1.93
C ALA A 194 18.42 11.57 2.12
N ALA A 195 17.18 11.25 2.46
CA ALA A 195 16.10 12.25 2.53
C ALA A 195 16.34 13.37 3.57
N PRO A 196 16.78 13.10 4.81
CA PRO A 196 17.13 14.15 5.76
C PRO A 196 18.28 15.03 5.28
N PHE A 197 19.31 14.44 4.69
CA PHE A 197 20.46 15.16 4.16
C PHE A 197 20.07 16.11 3.03
N PHE A 198 19.31 15.63 2.05
CA PHE A 198 18.82 16.48 0.95
C PHE A 198 17.81 17.51 1.43
N GLY A 199 16.93 17.14 2.36
CA GLY A 199 15.96 18.05 2.97
C GLY A 199 16.59 19.20 3.72
N ALA A 200 17.66 18.93 4.48
CA ALA A 200 18.42 19.96 5.19
C ALA A 200 19.20 20.89 4.23
N ARG A 201 19.79 20.34 3.17
CA ARG A 201 20.63 21.10 2.24
C ARG A 201 19.85 21.97 1.24
N PHE A 202 18.76 21.45 0.68
CA PHE A 202 18.00 22.10 -0.40
C PHE A 202 16.64 22.63 0.05
N GLY A 203 16.21 22.32 1.26
CA GLY A 203 14.86 22.55 1.76
C GLY A 203 13.86 21.52 1.26
N LYS A 204 12.82 21.24 2.06
CA LYS A 204 11.84 20.16 1.83
C LYS A 204 11.18 20.20 0.44
N LYS A 205 10.80 21.41 -0.03
CA LYS A 205 10.13 21.58 -1.34
C LYS A 205 11.04 21.22 -2.51
N ARG A 206 12.28 21.75 -2.52
CA ARG A 206 13.23 21.48 -3.62
C ARG A 206 13.70 20.04 -3.61
N ALA A 207 13.96 19.46 -2.43
CA ALA A 207 14.32 18.04 -2.31
C ALA A 207 13.23 17.13 -2.88
N ALA A 208 11.95 17.42 -2.61
CA ALA A 208 10.82 16.65 -3.18
C ALA A 208 10.76 16.79 -4.71
N ILE A 209 10.96 17.99 -5.27
CA ILE A 209 10.98 18.20 -6.73
C ILE A 209 12.13 17.43 -7.38
N TYR A 210 13.34 17.46 -6.80
CA TYR A 210 14.48 16.71 -7.32
C TYR A 210 14.24 15.19 -7.26
N ALA A 211 13.64 14.70 -6.18
CA ALA A 211 13.30 13.28 -6.06
C ALA A 211 12.30 12.84 -7.13
N ILE A 212 11.31 13.67 -7.45
CA ILE A 212 10.33 13.39 -8.51
C ILE A 212 11.01 13.38 -9.88
N LEU A 213 11.88 14.36 -10.17
CA LEU A 213 12.60 14.43 -11.45
C LEU A 213 13.56 13.25 -11.65
N LEU A 214 14.12 12.70 -10.58
CA LEU A 214 14.98 11.51 -10.65
C LEU A 214 14.19 10.20 -10.84
N ASN A 215 12.88 10.21 -10.62
CA ASN A 215 12.02 9.04 -10.76
C ASN A 215 11.40 8.91 -12.18
N ILE A 216 11.63 9.88 -13.04
CA ILE A 216 11.23 9.89 -14.45
C ILE A 216 12.37 9.37 -15.34
#